data_98510fa1c743f5cfee823cb8ac27339f
#
_entry.id   98510fa1c743f5cfee823cb8ac27339f
#
_cell.length_a   1.000
_cell.length_b   1.000
_cell.length_c   1.000
_cell.angle_alpha   90.00
_cell.angle_beta   90.00
_cell.angle_gamma   90.00
#
_symmetry.space_group_name_H-M   'P 1'
#
loop_
_entity.id
_entity.type
_entity.pdbx_description
1 polymer ?
#
loop_
_entity_poly.entity_id
_entity_poly.type
_entity_poly.pdbx_seq_one_letter_code
_entity_poly.pdbx_strand_id
1 'polypeptide(L)'
;MFGILNTFNSSNRIVNQLIEALDNTNVIKQNLRKKLTAVYNCTSLAECVVEGKNAVNVNHLVEAITTRKQVVLRRYASSHTGIIRDRLVEPFGFTTNYVQVWCYEPSSGKNKLFNTARIGAVEVLAEGWQFESEHHEGYIDIFRISGFEQRRVQLELGVMAHNLLVEEYPLSTRDMTQIDEGHWLLDTEVCDYVGIGRFTLGLLHDIRILTPEFGEYIASLVESICKNLPQNSH
;
A
#
# COMPACT_ATOMS: atom_id res chain seq x y z
N MET A 1 21.47 -19.73 3.11
CA MET A 1 20.78 -19.46 1.82
C MET A 1 19.56 -20.36 1.55
N PHE A 2 19.39 -21.46 2.28
CA PHE A 2 18.30 -22.44 2.02
C PHE A 2 17.04 -22.30 2.91
N GLY A 3 17.08 -21.53 3.99
CA GLY A 3 15.98 -21.52 4.97
C GLY A 3 14.73 -20.77 4.50
N ILE A 4 14.86 -19.57 3.93
CA ILE A 4 13.71 -18.74 3.53
C ILE A 4 13.04 -19.29 2.27
N LEU A 5 13.83 -19.75 1.29
CA LEU A 5 13.30 -20.41 0.10
C LEU A 5 12.57 -21.73 0.45
N ASN A 6 13.04 -22.47 1.46
CA ASN A 6 12.36 -23.68 1.93
C ASN A 6 11.06 -23.38 2.67
N THR A 7 10.98 -22.32 3.46
CA THR A 7 9.74 -21.90 4.12
C THR A 7 8.71 -21.43 3.09
N PHE A 8 9.15 -20.68 2.08
CA PHE A 8 8.30 -20.25 0.97
C PHE A 8 7.81 -21.43 0.13
N ASN A 9 8.68 -22.37 -0.21
CA ASN A 9 8.31 -23.58 -0.95
C ASN A 9 7.39 -24.50 -0.14
N SER A 10 7.57 -24.62 1.18
CA SER A 10 6.71 -25.45 2.02
C SER A 10 5.31 -24.84 2.18
N SER A 11 5.20 -23.51 2.36
CA SER A 11 3.92 -22.81 2.40
C SER A 11 3.18 -22.90 1.07
N ASN A 12 3.86 -22.69 -0.05
CA ASN A 12 3.30 -22.87 -1.39
C ASN A 12 2.85 -24.30 -1.66
N ARG A 13 3.60 -25.30 -1.16
CA ARG A 13 3.24 -26.71 -1.30
C ARG A 13 1.96 -27.04 -0.55
N ILE A 14 1.80 -26.56 0.69
CA ILE A 14 0.56 -26.78 1.48
C ILE A 14 -0.63 -26.10 0.80
N VAL A 15 -0.47 -24.86 0.33
CA VAL A 15 -1.53 -24.13 -0.36
C VAL A 15 -1.91 -24.81 -1.67
N ASN A 16 -0.94 -25.28 -2.46
CA ASN A 16 -1.22 -26.04 -3.67
C ASN A 16 -1.95 -27.35 -3.38
N GLN A 17 -1.56 -28.07 -2.33
CA GLN A 17 -2.29 -29.28 -1.88
C GLN A 17 -3.72 -28.94 -1.45
N LEU A 18 -3.96 -27.83 -0.76
CA LEU A 18 -5.31 -27.37 -0.41
C LEU A 18 -6.12 -26.99 -1.66
N ILE A 19 -5.51 -26.33 -2.63
CA ILE A 19 -6.15 -25.96 -3.90
C ILE A 19 -6.51 -27.22 -4.69
N GLU A 20 -5.63 -28.21 -4.77
CA GLU A 20 -5.85 -29.48 -5.45
C GLU A 20 -6.93 -30.34 -4.76
N ALA A 21 -7.03 -30.27 -3.43
CA ALA A 21 -8.07 -30.97 -2.67
C ALA A 21 -9.47 -30.37 -2.85
N LEU A 22 -9.61 -29.19 -3.45
CA LEU A 22 -10.90 -28.57 -3.72
C LEU A 22 -11.57 -29.24 -4.94
N ASP A 23 -12.78 -29.78 -4.73
CA ASP A 23 -13.60 -30.30 -5.79
C ASP A 23 -14.00 -29.20 -6.80
N ASN A 24 -13.72 -29.45 -8.08
CA ASN A 24 -13.92 -28.45 -9.15
C ASN A 24 -15.39 -28.32 -9.61
N THR A 25 -16.29 -29.14 -9.11
CA THR A 25 -17.70 -29.17 -9.55
C THR A 25 -18.55 -28.08 -8.92
N ASN A 26 -18.10 -27.47 -7.84
CA ASN A 26 -18.85 -26.42 -7.13
C ASN A 26 -18.30 -25.02 -7.46
N VAL A 27 -19.17 -24.14 -7.95
CA VAL A 27 -18.85 -22.75 -8.34
C VAL A 27 -18.20 -21.98 -7.18
N ILE A 28 -18.65 -22.20 -5.94
CA ILE A 28 -18.08 -21.54 -4.76
C ILE A 28 -16.62 -21.97 -4.54
N LYS A 29 -16.36 -23.29 -4.66
CA LYS A 29 -15.01 -23.84 -4.54
C LYS A 29 -14.10 -23.39 -5.67
N GLN A 30 -14.62 -23.30 -6.91
CA GLN A 30 -13.87 -22.75 -8.05
C GLN A 30 -13.48 -21.27 -7.82
N ASN A 31 -14.40 -20.46 -7.31
CA ASN A 31 -14.12 -19.06 -6.96
C ASN A 31 -13.10 -18.95 -5.81
N LEU A 32 -13.22 -19.80 -4.78
CA LEU A 32 -12.25 -19.88 -3.71
C LEU A 32 -10.87 -20.31 -4.23
N ARG A 33 -10.82 -21.30 -5.12
CA ARG A 33 -9.58 -21.72 -5.79
C ARG A 33 -8.95 -20.58 -6.58
N LYS A 34 -9.74 -19.84 -7.38
CA LYS A 34 -9.24 -18.65 -8.11
C LYS A 34 -8.67 -17.59 -7.16
N LYS A 35 -9.37 -17.31 -6.05
CA LYS A 35 -8.91 -16.36 -5.03
C LYS A 35 -7.64 -16.85 -4.34
N LEU A 36 -7.59 -18.09 -3.92
CA LEU A 36 -6.38 -18.69 -3.31
C LEU A 36 -5.23 -18.73 -4.31
N THR A 37 -5.47 -19.09 -5.57
CA THR A 37 -4.46 -19.03 -6.62
C THR A 37 -3.96 -17.62 -6.86
N ALA A 38 -4.84 -16.61 -6.89
CA ALA A 38 -4.46 -15.22 -7.03
C ALA A 38 -3.67 -14.68 -5.82
N VAL A 39 -3.97 -15.14 -4.60
CA VAL A 39 -3.29 -14.67 -3.38
C VAL A 39 -1.99 -15.43 -3.11
N TYR A 40 -1.95 -16.74 -3.36
CA TYR A 40 -0.85 -17.60 -2.91
C TYR A 40 0.05 -18.14 -4.01
N ASN A 41 -0.41 -18.30 -5.24
CA ASN A 41 0.51 -18.59 -6.33
C ASN A 41 1.37 -17.40 -6.68
N CYS A 42 1.20 -16.30 -5.90
CA CYS A 42 1.97 -15.13 -6.24
C CYS A 42 2.10 -15.02 -7.77
N THR A 43 1.01 -15.34 -8.44
CA THR A 43 0.82 -14.91 -9.80
C THR A 43 1.04 -13.41 -9.82
N SER A 44 0.83 -12.75 -8.70
CA SER A 44 1.29 -11.39 -8.49
C SER A 44 2.81 -11.24 -8.44
N LEU A 45 3.58 -12.20 -7.89
CA LEU A 45 5.01 -12.22 -8.14
C LEU A 45 5.26 -12.56 -9.61
N ALA A 46 4.52 -13.47 -10.20
CA ALA A 46 4.61 -13.76 -11.62
C ALA A 46 4.05 -12.63 -12.48
N GLU A 47 2.99 -11.95 -12.08
CA GLU A 47 2.47 -10.76 -12.79
C GLU A 47 3.31 -9.51 -12.53
N CYS A 48 3.86 -9.31 -11.33
CA CYS A 48 4.93 -8.35 -11.09
C CYS A 48 6.25 -8.77 -11.74
N VAL A 49 6.47 -10.06 -11.95
CA VAL A 49 7.64 -10.66 -12.62
C VAL A 49 7.46 -10.68 -14.13
N VAL A 50 6.25 -10.64 -14.66
CA VAL A 50 5.99 -10.51 -16.10
C VAL A 50 6.56 -9.18 -16.65
N GLU A 51 6.74 -8.17 -15.84
CA GLU A 51 7.57 -7.02 -16.19
C GLU A 51 9.02 -7.15 -15.69
N GLY A 52 9.66 -8.26 -15.91
CA GLY A 52 11.07 -8.65 -15.66
C GLY A 52 11.97 -7.77 -14.76
N LYS A 53 11.82 -6.47 -14.77
CA LYS A 53 12.59 -5.51 -13.95
C LYS A 53 12.17 -5.52 -12.47
N ASN A 54 10.90 -5.67 -12.18
CA ASN A 54 10.42 -5.59 -10.79
C ASN A 54 10.85 -6.83 -9.99
N ALA A 55 10.88 -8.00 -10.62
CA ALA A 55 11.34 -9.22 -9.99
C ALA A 55 12.83 -9.17 -9.64
N VAL A 56 13.65 -8.63 -10.53
CA VAL A 56 15.10 -8.44 -10.27
C VAL A 56 15.29 -7.50 -9.07
N ASN A 57 14.55 -6.39 -9.03
CA ASN A 57 14.58 -5.45 -7.90
C ASN A 57 14.15 -6.10 -6.58
N VAL A 58 13.06 -6.88 -6.59
CA VAL A 58 12.59 -7.60 -5.40
C VAL A 58 13.63 -8.63 -4.93
N ASN A 59 14.25 -9.38 -5.84
CA ASN A 59 15.30 -10.34 -5.49
C ASN A 59 16.52 -9.65 -4.86
N HIS A 60 16.98 -8.52 -5.41
CA HIS A 60 18.08 -7.74 -4.82
C HIS A 60 17.71 -7.19 -3.44
N LEU A 61 16.46 -6.75 -3.24
CA LEU A 61 15.98 -6.31 -1.92
C LEU A 61 15.93 -7.47 -0.92
N VAL A 62 15.45 -8.66 -1.33
CA VAL A 62 15.47 -9.87 -0.49
C VAL A 62 16.90 -10.25 -0.11
N GLU A 63 17.83 -10.21 -1.06
CA GLU A 63 19.25 -10.44 -0.81
C GLU A 63 19.81 -9.43 0.21
N ALA A 64 19.54 -8.14 0.00
CA ALA A 64 20.03 -7.06 0.86
C ALA A 64 19.49 -7.19 2.30
N ILE A 65 18.20 -7.50 2.47
CA ILE A 65 17.60 -7.76 3.80
C ILE A 65 18.25 -8.98 4.46
N THR A 66 18.41 -10.08 3.71
CA THR A 66 18.97 -11.33 4.24
C THR A 66 20.44 -11.17 4.65
N THR A 67 21.20 -10.38 3.88
CA THR A 67 22.64 -10.14 4.11
C THR A 67 22.93 -8.87 4.91
N ARG A 68 21.86 -8.15 5.34
CA ARG A 68 21.92 -6.89 6.11
C ARG A 68 22.78 -5.83 5.44
N LYS A 69 22.50 -5.56 4.16
CA LYS A 69 23.24 -4.59 3.36
C LYS A 69 22.43 -3.36 3.03
N GLN A 70 23.16 -2.26 2.87
CA GLN A 70 22.61 -1.04 2.28
C GLN A 70 22.36 -1.21 0.79
N VAL A 71 21.39 -0.47 0.27
CA VAL A 71 21.10 -0.43 -1.18
C VAL A 71 20.91 1.00 -1.65
N VAL A 72 21.15 1.22 -2.93
CA VAL A 72 20.67 2.43 -3.62
C VAL A 72 19.48 2.07 -4.49
N LEU A 73 18.32 2.68 -4.16
CA LEU A 73 17.15 2.64 -5.00
C LEU A 73 17.32 3.66 -6.13
N ARG A 74 17.74 3.20 -7.31
CA ARG A 74 17.99 4.05 -8.46
C ARG A 74 16.70 4.55 -9.08
N ARG A 75 16.65 5.85 -9.40
CA ARG A 75 15.54 6.51 -10.08
C ARG A 75 14.17 6.25 -9.43
N TYR A 76 14.11 6.30 -8.11
CA TYR A 76 12.84 6.14 -7.40
C TYR A 76 11.88 7.30 -7.69
N ALA A 77 10.70 6.97 -8.23
CA ALA A 77 9.65 7.93 -8.53
C ALA A 77 8.74 8.14 -7.31
N SER A 78 8.90 9.28 -6.62
CA SER A 78 8.11 9.61 -5.44
C SER A 78 6.69 10.07 -5.82
N SER A 79 5.66 9.45 -5.24
CA SER A 79 4.28 9.90 -5.42
C SER A 79 3.90 11.11 -4.57
N HIS A 80 4.71 11.45 -3.55
CA HIS A 80 4.47 12.62 -2.71
C HIS A 80 5.03 13.90 -3.30
N THR A 81 6.24 13.82 -3.87
CA THR A 81 6.95 15.00 -4.36
C THR A 81 6.97 15.11 -5.89
N GLY A 82 6.54 14.05 -6.61
CA GLY A 82 6.66 13.96 -8.06
C GLY A 82 8.12 13.91 -8.57
N ILE A 83 9.10 13.82 -7.67
CA ILE A 83 10.53 13.88 -8.03
C ILE A 83 11.08 12.47 -8.19
N ILE A 84 11.87 12.28 -9.25
CA ILE A 84 12.63 11.04 -9.49
C ILE A 84 14.06 11.29 -9.01
N ARG A 85 14.52 10.49 -8.04
CA ARG A 85 15.90 10.55 -7.53
C ARG A 85 16.38 9.22 -6.97
N ASP A 86 17.68 9.08 -6.84
CA ASP A 86 18.30 7.95 -6.14
C ASP A 86 18.13 8.09 -4.62
N ARG A 87 18.00 6.94 -3.94
CA ARG A 87 17.81 6.87 -2.49
C ARG A 87 18.76 5.84 -1.90
N LEU A 88 19.68 6.26 -1.03
CA LEU A 88 20.45 5.34 -0.19
C LEU A 88 19.59 4.93 0.99
N VAL A 89 19.39 3.62 1.19
CA VAL A 89 18.51 3.10 2.24
C VAL A 89 19.00 1.77 2.77
N GLU A 90 18.52 1.41 3.97
CA GLU A 90 18.64 0.10 4.58
C GLU A 90 17.27 -0.60 4.53
N PRO A 91 17.05 -1.53 3.59
CA PRO A 91 15.79 -2.27 3.51
C PRO A 91 15.76 -3.33 4.62
N PHE A 92 14.62 -3.45 5.35
CA PHE A 92 14.54 -4.38 6.47
C PHE A 92 13.26 -5.24 6.53
N GLY A 93 12.22 -4.90 5.77
CA GLY A 93 10.99 -5.69 5.76
C GLY A 93 10.10 -5.41 4.55
N PHE A 94 9.32 -6.40 4.12
CA PHE A 94 8.32 -6.21 3.07
C PHE A 94 6.92 -6.20 3.66
N THR A 95 6.04 -5.44 3.01
CA THR A 95 4.60 -5.62 3.17
C THR A 95 4.13 -6.88 2.43
N THR A 96 2.86 -7.25 2.62
CA THR A 96 2.24 -8.37 1.93
C THR A 96 2.46 -8.29 0.41
N ASN A 97 2.81 -9.41 -0.20
CA ASN A 97 3.01 -9.57 -1.65
C ASN A 97 4.19 -8.78 -2.25
N TYR A 98 5.17 -8.35 -1.46
CA TYR A 98 6.36 -7.63 -1.94
C TYR A 98 6.06 -6.33 -2.70
N VAL A 99 4.86 -5.78 -2.54
CA VAL A 99 4.43 -4.54 -3.22
C VAL A 99 5.19 -3.33 -2.68
N GLN A 100 5.51 -3.36 -1.38
CA GLN A 100 6.23 -2.28 -0.72
C GLN A 100 7.29 -2.87 0.21
N VAL A 101 8.38 -2.10 0.40
CA VAL A 101 9.50 -2.43 1.27
C VAL A 101 9.73 -1.31 2.29
N TRP A 102 9.82 -1.68 3.57
CA TRP A 102 10.26 -0.80 4.63
C TRP A 102 11.76 -0.62 4.57
N CYS A 103 12.18 0.62 4.56
CA CYS A 103 13.59 0.99 4.59
C CYS A 103 13.83 2.14 5.55
N TYR A 104 14.97 2.13 6.21
CA TYR A 104 15.50 3.30 6.88
C TYR A 104 16.30 4.15 5.87
N GLU A 105 16.03 5.45 5.80
CA GLU A 105 16.75 6.38 4.92
C GLU A 105 17.67 7.26 5.77
N PRO A 106 19.00 6.99 5.80
CA PRO A 106 19.94 7.73 6.65
C PRO A 106 19.94 9.24 6.41
N SER A 107 19.74 9.67 5.17
CA SER A 107 19.74 11.10 4.82
C SER A 107 18.61 11.90 5.47
N SER A 108 17.52 11.23 5.86
CA SER A 108 16.38 11.86 6.55
C SER A 108 16.20 11.40 7.99
N GLY A 109 16.95 10.37 8.44
CA GLY A 109 16.79 9.75 9.76
C GLY A 109 15.41 9.13 9.98
N LYS A 110 14.77 8.61 8.93
CA LYS A 110 13.37 8.14 8.99
C LYS A 110 13.19 6.78 8.32
N ASN A 111 12.31 5.98 8.91
CA ASN A 111 11.77 4.80 8.25
C ASN A 111 10.71 5.22 7.24
N LYS A 112 10.75 4.62 6.06
CA LYS A 112 9.84 4.91 4.95
C LYS A 112 9.43 3.64 4.23
N LEU A 113 8.23 3.66 3.68
CA LEU A 113 7.71 2.59 2.86
C LEU A 113 7.85 2.95 1.38
N PHE A 114 8.63 2.16 0.65
CA PHE A 114 8.88 2.35 -0.77
C PHE A 114 8.08 1.34 -1.60
N ASN A 115 7.39 1.81 -2.64
CA ASN A 115 6.70 0.93 -3.57
C ASN A 115 7.71 0.33 -4.56
N THR A 116 7.77 -1.00 -4.65
CA THR A 116 8.76 -1.71 -5.46
C THR A 116 8.61 -1.44 -6.96
N ALA A 117 7.38 -1.25 -7.45
CA ALA A 117 7.11 -0.92 -8.85
C ALA A 117 7.61 0.47 -9.28
N ARG A 118 7.94 1.36 -8.32
CA ARG A 118 8.47 2.71 -8.59
C ARG A 118 10.00 2.79 -8.55
N ILE A 119 10.67 1.65 -8.34
CA ILE A 119 12.12 1.57 -8.29
C ILE A 119 12.64 1.26 -9.70
N GLY A 120 13.48 2.12 -10.25
CA GLY A 120 14.08 1.90 -11.56
C GLY A 120 15.07 0.73 -11.55
N ALA A 121 15.94 0.66 -10.53
CA ALA A 121 16.85 -0.46 -10.26
C ALA A 121 17.27 -0.47 -8.78
N VAL A 122 17.63 -1.64 -8.26
CA VAL A 122 18.23 -1.80 -6.91
C VAL A 122 19.70 -2.17 -7.09
N GLU A 123 20.57 -1.36 -6.49
CA GLU A 123 22.00 -1.62 -6.41
C GLU A 123 22.35 -2.00 -4.97
N VAL A 124 22.77 -3.25 -4.76
CA VAL A 124 23.21 -3.74 -3.44
C VAL A 124 24.65 -3.31 -3.21
N LEU A 125 24.89 -2.63 -2.10
CA LEU A 125 26.21 -2.11 -1.76
C LEU A 125 27.04 -3.15 -1.00
N ALA A 126 28.35 -2.91 -0.89
CA ALA A 126 29.23 -3.72 -0.05
C ALA A 126 29.00 -3.46 1.45
N GLU A 127 28.57 -2.24 1.76
CA GLU A 127 28.33 -1.71 3.11
C GLU A 127 27.15 -2.43 3.78
N GLY A 128 27.35 -2.81 5.05
CA GLY A 128 26.29 -3.36 5.89
C GLY A 128 25.38 -2.26 6.49
N TRP A 129 24.28 -2.69 7.11
CA TRP A 129 23.44 -1.80 7.89
C TRP A 129 24.22 -1.11 9.00
N GLN A 130 23.99 0.17 9.21
CA GLN A 130 24.60 1.00 10.23
C GLN A 130 23.58 1.47 11.27
N PHE A 131 22.29 1.37 10.95
CA PHE A 131 21.19 1.91 11.75
C PHE A 131 20.14 0.84 12.08
N GLU A 132 20.56 -0.42 12.29
CA GLU A 132 19.64 -1.53 12.57
C GLU A 132 18.76 -1.28 13.80
N SER A 133 19.26 -0.58 14.83
CA SER A 133 18.48 -0.20 16.01
C SER A 133 17.32 0.76 15.72
N GLU A 134 17.40 1.49 14.63
CA GLU A 134 16.38 2.45 14.20
C GLU A 134 15.32 1.81 13.29
N HIS A 135 15.50 0.53 12.88
CA HIS A 135 14.58 -0.14 11.99
C HIS A 135 13.28 -0.49 12.71
N HIS A 136 12.21 0.15 12.35
CA HIS A 136 10.87 -0.19 12.82
C HIS A 136 9.81 0.12 11.77
N GLU A 137 8.81 -0.74 11.71
CA GLU A 137 7.66 -0.55 10.83
C GLU A 137 6.68 0.44 11.44
N GLY A 138 6.07 1.26 10.60
CA GLY A 138 4.98 2.14 10.99
C GLY A 138 3.61 1.51 10.72
N TYR A 139 2.57 2.29 10.91
CA TYR A 139 1.21 1.94 10.55
C TYR A 139 1.00 2.04 9.04
N ILE A 140 0.05 1.27 8.52
CA ILE A 140 -0.48 1.40 7.16
C ILE A 140 -1.99 1.49 7.30
N ASP A 141 -2.56 2.62 6.87
CA ASP A 141 -4.00 2.84 6.93
C ASP A 141 -4.78 2.12 5.82
N ILE A 142 -6.11 2.19 5.88
CA ILE A 142 -6.99 1.55 4.90
C ILE A 142 -6.79 2.10 3.49
N PHE A 143 -6.29 3.33 3.34
CA PHE A 143 -5.95 3.96 2.05
C PHE A 143 -4.53 3.65 1.58
N ARG A 144 -3.82 2.72 2.26
CA ARG A 144 -2.45 2.27 1.97
C ARG A 144 -1.40 3.38 2.11
N ILE A 145 -1.66 4.36 2.94
CA ILE A 145 -0.68 5.36 3.36
C ILE A 145 0.01 4.88 4.62
N SER A 146 1.33 5.04 4.66
CA SER A 146 2.13 4.66 5.83
C SER A 146 2.58 5.87 6.63
N GLY A 147 2.64 5.72 7.94
CA GLY A 147 3.11 6.75 8.86
C GLY A 147 3.37 6.19 10.25
N PHE A 148 3.90 7.04 11.15
CA PHE A 148 4.17 6.70 12.55
C PHE A 148 3.18 7.35 13.50
N GLU A 149 2.39 8.28 12.99
CA GLU A 149 1.29 8.91 13.69
C GLU A 149 -0.02 8.59 12.96
N GLN A 150 -1.10 8.53 13.70
CA GLN A 150 -2.43 8.32 13.17
C GLN A 150 -3.34 9.47 13.61
N ARG A 151 -4.30 9.81 12.74
CA ARG A 151 -5.30 10.84 12.96
C ARG A 151 -6.66 10.26 12.72
N ARG A 152 -7.56 10.43 13.67
CA ARG A 152 -8.94 9.98 13.55
C ARG A 152 -9.70 10.87 12.55
N VAL A 153 -10.40 10.24 11.64
CA VAL A 153 -11.30 10.91 10.68
C VAL A 153 -12.67 10.25 10.73
N GLN A 154 -13.69 11.09 10.82
CA GLN A 154 -15.09 10.69 10.79
C GLN A 154 -15.79 11.30 9.58
N LEU A 155 -16.44 10.45 8.78
CA LEU A 155 -17.23 10.82 7.62
C LEU A 155 -18.60 10.14 7.70
N GLU A 156 -19.64 10.86 7.32
CA GLU A 156 -20.94 10.28 7.02
C GLU A 156 -21.00 10.04 5.51
N LEU A 157 -21.25 8.81 5.11
CA LEU A 157 -21.23 8.34 3.73
C LEU A 157 -22.65 8.06 3.28
N GLY A 158 -23.02 8.53 2.08
CA GLY A 158 -24.21 8.08 1.38
C GLY A 158 -23.97 6.71 0.71
N VAL A 159 -24.95 6.23 -0.01
CA VAL A 159 -24.95 4.90 -0.63
C VAL A 159 -23.81 4.72 -1.63
N MET A 160 -23.57 5.73 -2.48
CA MET A 160 -22.52 5.65 -3.51
C MET A 160 -21.13 5.62 -2.87
N ALA A 161 -20.86 6.54 -1.96
CA ALA A 161 -19.58 6.62 -1.26
C ALA A 161 -19.29 5.35 -0.44
N HIS A 162 -20.30 4.82 0.27
CA HIS A 162 -20.18 3.56 1.00
C HIS A 162 -19.79 2.41 0.06
N ASN A 163 -20.53 2.20 -1.04
CA ASN A 163 -20.29 1.07 -1.94
C ASN A 163 -18.90 1.15 -2.59
N LEU A 164 -18.52 2.32 -3.09
CA LEU A 164 -17.20 2.50 -3.69
C LEU A 164 -16.07 2.36 -2.67
N LEU A 165 -16.27 2.82 -1.43
CA LEU A 165 -15.27 2.63 -0.38
C LEU A 165 -15.03 1.15 -0.07
N VAL A 166 -16.10 0.36 0.01
CA VAL A 166 -16.02 -1.09 0.25
C VAL A 166 -15.35 -1.82 -0.92
N GLU A 167 -15.65 -1.42 -2.15
CA GLU A 167 -15.07 -2.02 -3.36
C GLU A 167 -13.57 -1.73 -3.50
N GLU A 168 -13.16 -0.46 -3.32
CA GLU A 168 -11.77 -0.05 -3.48
C GLU A 168 -10.90 -0.39 -2.26
N TYR A 169 -11.48 -0.32 -1.07
CA TYR A 169 -10.81 -0.51 0.23
C TYR A 169 -11.60 -1.47 1.14
N PRO A 170 -11.63 -2.79 0.84
CA PRO A 170 -12.47 -3.75 1.56
C PRO A 170 -12.26 -3.79 3.08
N LEU A 171 -11.08 -3.39 3.56
CA LEU A 171 -10.77 -3.32 4.99
C LEU A 171 -11.53 -2.20 5.71
N SER A 172 -12.08 -1.22 4.98
CA SER A 172 -12.88 -0.12 5.54
C SER A 172 -14.13 -0.60 6.26
N THR A 173 -14.64 -1.78 5.92
CA THR A 173 -15.84 -2.36 6.55
C THR A 173 -15.70 -2.53 8.08
N ARG A 174 -14.46 -2.62 8.59
CA ARG A 174 -14.19 -2.72 10.03
C ARG A 174 -14.46 -1.43 10.79
N ASP A 175 -14.33 -0.31 10.09
CA ASP A 175 -14.40 1.04 10.62
C ASP A 175 -15.73 1.73 10.27
N MET A 176 -16.71 0.95 9.76
CA MET A 176 -18.01 1.47 9.34
C MET A 176 -19.15 0.97 10.24
N THR A 177 -20.07 1.89 10.52
CA THR A 177 -21.32 1.59 11.24
C THR A 177 -22.48 2.19 10.45
N GLN A 178 -23.52 1.40 10.18
CA GLN A 178 -24.73 1.90 9.54
C GLN A 178 -25.50 2.81 10.51
N ILE A 179 -25.85 4.03 10.05
CA ILE A 179 -26.64 5.01 10.81
C ILE A 179 -28.13 4.79 10.54
N ASP A 180 -28.49 4.68 9.26
CA ASP A 180 -29.85 4.44 8.78
C ASP A 180 -29.83 3.68 7.43
N GLU A 181 -30.99 3.59 6.75
CA GLU A 181 -31.14 2.82 5.51
C GLU A 181 -30.24 3.28 4.35
N GLY A 182 -29.74 4.51 4.37
CA GLY A 182 -28.94 5.10 3.27
C GLY A 182 -27.64 5.74 3.72
N HIS A 183 -27.29 5.70 5.01
CA HIS A 183 -26.13 6.38 5.53
C HIS A 183 -25.27 5.50 6.46
N TRP A 184 -23.96 5.68 6.37
CA TRP A 184 -22.94 5.00 7.19
C TRP A 184 -21.97 6.00 7.78
N LEU A 185 -21.60 5.76 9.04
CA LEU A 185 -20.48 6.43 9.68
C LEU A 185 -19.21 5.65 9.39
N LEU A 186 -18.24 6.25 8.72
CA LEU A 186 -16.86 5.82 8.72
C LEU A 186 -16.15 6.52 9.88
N ASP A 187 -15.54 5.74 10.79
CA ASP A 187 -14.75 6.23 11.91
C ASP A 187 -13.41 5.50 11.89
N THR A 188 -12.42 6.08 11.25
CA THR A 188 -11.15 5.42 10.95
C THR A 188 -9.96 6.26 11.35
N GLU A 189 -8.81 5.59 11.54
CA GLU A 189 -7.52 6.24 11.74
C GLU A 189 -6.72 6.24 10.45
N VAL A 190 -6.19 7.40 10.06
CA VAL A 190 -5.36 7.57 8.86
C VAL A 190 -3.98 8.08 9.22
N CYS A 191 -2.97 7.62 8.50
CA CYS A 191 -1.59 8.10 8.68
C CYS A 191 -1.38 9.50 8.07
N ASP A 192 -2.16 9.83 7.02
CA ASP A 192 -2.14 11.13 6.36
C ASP A 192 -3.48 11.37 5.67
N TYR A 193 -3.87 12.64 5.52
CA TYR A 193 -5.11 13.02 4.83
C TYR A 193 -5.08 12.81 3.32
N VAL A 194 -3.91 12.57 2.71
CA VAL A 194 -3.76 12.41 1.24
C VAL A 194 -4.57 11.25 0.68
N GLY A 195 -4.62 10.12 1.38
CA GLY A 195 -5.35 8.92 0.94
C GLY A 195 -6.86 9.13 0.96
N ILE A 196 -7.38 9.41 2.16
CA ILE A 196 -8.81 9.67 2.38
C ILE A 196 -9.29 10.92 1.63
N GLY A 197 -8.43 11.94 1.50
CA GLY A 197 -8.74 13.18 0.78
C GLY A 197 -9.00 12.95 -0.70
N ARG A 198 -8.21 12.11 -1.37
CA ARG A 198 -8.44 11.73 -2.78
C ARG A 198 -9.79 11.05 -2.97
N PHE A 199 -10.14 10.13 -2.07
CA PHE A 199 -11.43 9.46 -2.08
C PHE A 199 -12.57 10.46 -1.85
N THR A 200 -12.47 11.28 -0.80
CA THR A 200 -13.50 12.26 -0.42
C THR A 200 -13.75 13.28 -1.53
N LEU A 201 -12.70 13.82 -2.17
CA LEU A 201 -12.83 14.79 -3.26
C LEU A 201 -13.60 14.24 -4.46
N GLY A 202 -13.42 12.97 -4.78
CA GLY A 202 -14.14 12.33 -5.88
C GLY A 202 -15.65 12.16 -5.62
N LEU A 203 -16.07 12.19 -4.37
CA LEU A 203 -17.42 11.85 -3.90
C LEU A 203 -17.98 12.89 -2.92
N LEU A 204 -17.49 14.12 -2.96
CA LEU A 204 -17.83 15.17 -1.99
C LEU A 204 -19.34 15.47 -1.94
N HIS A 205 -20.08 15.19 -3.00
CA HIS A 205 -21.53 15.36 -3.08
C HIS A 205 -22.31 14.29 -2.28
N ASP A 206 -21.68 13.17 -1.93
CA ASP A 206 -22.27 12.03 -1.23
C ASP A 206 -21.56 11.74 0.12
N ILE A 207 -20.67 12.66 0.54
CA ILE A 207 -19.90 12.56 1.79
C ILE A 207 -20.08 13.82 2.60
N ARG A 208 -20.45 13.65 3.89
CA ARG A 208 -20.43 14.71 4.89
C ARG A 208 -19.21 14.54 5.81
N ILE A 209 -18.37 15.55 5.85
CA ILE A 209 -17.16 15.55 6.69
C ILE A 209 -17.57 15.97 8.11
N LEU A 210 -17.22 15.11 9.09
CA LEU A 210 -17.53 15.36 10.50
C LEU A 210 -16.31 15.82 11.30
N THR A 211 -15.08 15.52 10.83
CA THR A 211 -13.83 15.94 11.45
C THR A 211 -13.42 17.32 10.94
N PRO A 212 -13.39 18.38 11.81
CA PRO A 212 -13.14 19.75 11.37
C PRO A 212 -11.78 19.94 10.66
N GLU A 213 -10.69 19.39 11.21
CA GLU A 213 -9.34 19.54 10.68
C GLU A 213 -9.20 18.89 9.29
N PHE A 214 -9.89 17.78 9.07
CA PHE A 214 -9.98 17.16 7.75
C PHE A 214 -10.81 18.02 6.80
N GLY A 215 -11.87 18.67 7.29
CA GLY A 215 -12.67 19.63 6.51
C GLY A 215 -11.85 20.81 6.01
N GLU A 216 -11.00 21.38 6.87
CA GLU A 216 -10.06 22.45 6.49
C GLU A 216 -9.06 21.99 5.42
N TYR A 217 -8.52 20.78 5.56
CA TYR A 217 -7.63 20.18 4.55
C TYR A 217 -8.34 20.04 3.19
N ILE A 218 -9.57 19.51 3.16
CA ILE A 218 -10.35 19.38 1.91
C ILE A 218 -10.66 20.76 1.30
N ALA A 219 -11.03 21.75 2.11
CA ALA A 219 -11.28 23.12 1.63
C ALA A 219 -10.04 23.70 0.92
N SER A 220 -8.86 23.53 1.51
CA SER A 220 -7.61 23.99 0.92
C SER A 220 -7.28 23.28 -0.42
N LEU A 221 -7.59 22.00 -0.52
CA LEU A 221 -7.42 21.25 -1.78
C LEU A 221 -8.39 21.72 -2.87
N VAL A 222 -9.65 21.96 -2.52
CA VAL A 222 -10.65 22.50 -3.45
C VAL A 222 -10.23 23.87 -4.00
N GLU A 223 -9.75 24.77 -3.13
CA GLU A 223 -9.20 26.06 -3.56
C GLU A 223 -8.04 25.90 -4.55
N SER A 224 -7.13 24.97 -4.27
CA SER A 224 -6.00 24.67 -5.15
C SER A 224 -6.46 24.11 -6.51
N ILE A 225 -7.46 23.23 -6.51
CA ILE A 225 -8.04 22.65 -7.73
C ILE A 225 -8.72 23.75 -8.55
N CYS A 226 -9.51 24.64 -7.92
CA CYS A 226 -10.19 25.74 -8.60
C CYS A 226 -9.22 26.69 -9.32
N LYS A 227 -8.02 26.92 -8.76
CA LYS A 227 -6.97 27.74 -9.40
C LYS A 227 -6.41 27.10 -10.68
N ASN A 228 -6.48 25.77 -10.80
CA ASN A 228 -5.99 25.02 -11.95
C ASN A 228 -7.05 24.77 -13.03
N LEU A 229 -8.32 25.12 -12.77
CA LEU A 229 -9.38 25.05 -13.76
C LEU A 229 -9.30 26.23 -14.71
N PRO A 230 -9.66 26.07 -16.00
CA PRO A 230 -9.71 27.20 -16.94
C PRO A 230 -10.71 28.22 -16.42
N GLN A 231 -10.25 29.45 -16.21
CA GLN A 231 -11.14 30.58 -15.89
C GLN A 231 -11.91 30.91 -17.15
N ASN A 232 -13.23 30.77 -17.12
CA ASN A 232 -14.08 31.27 -18.20
C ASN A 232 -13.89 32.78 -18.28
N SER A 233 -13.15 33.23 -19.28
CA SER A 233 -13.11 34.63 -19.67
C SER A 233 -14.49 34.99 -20.22
N HIS A 234 -15.27 35.70 -19.43
CA HIS A 234 -16.48 36.37 -19.91
C HIS A 234 -16.12 37.58 -20.74
#